data_949ef1bbf4cf9253edbdd514adcde10a
#
_entry.id   949ef1bbf4cf9253edbdd514adcde10a
#
_cell.length_a   1.000
_cell.length_b   1.000
_cell.length_c   1.000
_cell.angle_alpha   90.00
_cell.angle_beta   90.00
_cell.angle_gamma   90.00
#
_symmetry.space_group_name_H-M   'P 1'
#
loop_
_entity.id
_entity.type
_entity.pdbx_description
1 polymer ?
#
loop_
_entity_poly.entity_id
_entity_poly.type
_entity_poly.pdbx_seq_one_letter_code
_entity_poly.pdbx_strand_id
1 'polypeptide(L)'
;NSCDRIEASKENRTERTVKGVWNENFRRLFCFGRKEGSIMDVRMQEHPILGAMGLSKKVKFQYNGTELEGYEGEPIAMALKAAGVMVHRYTQKEHQPRGIFCAIGRCTDCVMIVNGKPNVRTCVTPLEAGMQVQTQYGVSAEPFSKQP
;
A
#
# COMPACT_ATOMS: atom_id res chain seq x y z
N ASN A 1 -9.73 17.66 17.32
CA ASN A 1 -9.92 18.02 15.95
C ASN A 1 -8.57 18.06 15.24
N SER A 2 -8.17 16.89 14.73
CA SER A 2 -6.84 16.59 14.21
C SER A 2 -6.72 16.82 12.69
N CYS A 3 -7.73 17.42 12.05
CA CYS A 3 -7.69 17.78 10.63
C CYS A 3 -7.16 19.20 10.34
N ASP A 4 -7.02 20.05 11.36
CA ASP A 4 -6.71 21.47 11.17
C ASP A 4 -5.22 21.82 11.26
N ARG A 5 -4.33 20.82 11.33
CA ARG A 5 -2.90 21.06 11.56
C ARG A 5 -1.99 20.81 10.34
N ILE A 6 -2.56 20.68 9.14
CA ILE A 6 -1.78 20.46 7.90
C ILE A 6 -1.82 21.70 6.95
N GLU A 7 -2.46 22.80 7.34
CA GLU A 7 -2.60 23.97 6.47
C GLU A 7 -1.61 25.12 6.72
N ALA A 8 -0.51 24.90 7.35
CA ALA A 8 0.49 25.94 7.53
C ALA A 8 1.90 25.49 7.13
N SER A 9 2.15 25.31 5.84
CA SER A 9 3.43 25.66 5.23
C SER A 9 3.52 25.23 3.76
N LYS A 10 3.77 26.24 2.91
CA LYS A 10 4.23 26.19 1.52
C LYS A 10 3.19 26.40 0.43
N GLU A 11 2.74 27.63 0.33
CA GLU A 11 2.50 28.28 -0.96
C GLU A 11 3.79 28.32 -1.77
N ASN A 12 3.84 27.60 -2.89
CA ASN A 12 4.66 28.01 -4.03
C ASN A 12 4.07 27.48 -5.35
N ARG A 13 3.45 28.40 -6.03
CA ARG A 13 3.42 28.73 -7.45
C ARG A 13 3.75 27.60 -8.46
N THR A 14 2.75 26.79 -8.84
CA THR A 14 2.44 26.25 -10.19
C THR A 14 1.12 25.46 -10.22
N GLU A 15 0.18 25.76 -9.35
CA GLU A 15 -1.16 25.15 -9.37
C GLU A 15 -2.21 26.09 -9.99
N ARG A 16 -2.12 26.25 -11.28
CA ARG A 16 -3.22 26.81 -12.06
C ARG A 16 -3.52 25.81 -13.18
N THR A 17 -4.30 24.75 -12.95
CA THR A 17 -5.16 24.13 -13.97
C THR A 17 -6.01 22.92 -13.49
N VAL A 18 -6.12 22.59 -12.22
CA VAL A 18 -7.02 21.49 -11.80
C VAL A 18 -7.92 21.87 -10.60
N LYS A 19 -8.27 23.14 -10.46
CA LYS A 19 -9.31 23.57 -9.51
C LYS A 19 -10.65 23.59 -10.24
N GLY A 20 -11.36 22.45 -10.31
CA GLY A 20 -12.67 22.49 -10.95
C GLY A 20 -13.61 21.32 -10.80
N VAL A 21 -13.25 20.20 -10.18
CA VAL A 21 -14.20 19.06 -10.12
C VAL A 21 -14.24 18.29 -8.79
N TRP A 22 -13.53 18.71 -7.78
CA TRP A 22 -13.59 18.00 -6.49
C TRP A 22 -14.47 18.76 -5.52
N ASN A 23 -15.80 18.50 -5.59
CA ASN A 23 -16.80 19.02 -4.67
C ASN A 23 -16.53 18.46 -3.25
N GLU A 24 -16.69 19.28 -2.21
CA GLU A 24 -16.54 18.90 -0.79
C GLU A 24 -17.42 17.71 -0.37
N ASN A 25 -18.51 17.45 -1.08
CA ASN A 25 -19.34 16.28 -0.89
C ASN A 25 -18.63 14.97 -1.29
N PHE A 26 -17.66 15.02 -2.22
CA PHE A 26 -16.86 13.85 -2.57
C PHE A 26 -15.81 13.53 -1.51
N ARG A 27 -15.27 14.55 -0.84
CA ARG A 27 -14.39 14.38 0.34
C ARG A 27 -15.13 13.74 1.51
N ARG A 28 -16.38 14.09 1.75
CA ARG A 28 -17.20 13.48 2.81
C ARG A 28 -17.59 12.03 2.54
N LEU A 29 -17.75 11.65 1.27
CA LEU A 29 -18.09 10.28 0.89
C LEU A 29 -16.91 9.31 1.02
N PHE A 30 -15.66 9.80 0.93
CA PHE A 30 -14.44 9.03 1.08
C PHE A 30 -13.74 9.19 2.44
N CYS A 31 -14.14 10.16 3.26
CA CYS A 31 -13.82 10.18 4.69
C CYS A 31 -14.78 9.24 5.44
N PHE A 32 -14.79 7.98 5.10
CA PHE A 32 -15.29 6.95 6.01
C PHE A 32 -14.43 7.07 7.27
N GLY A 33 -15.07 7.50 8.36
CA GLY A 33 -14.43 7.75 9.63
C GLY A 33 -13.51 6.59 10.01
N ARG A 34 -12.22 6.79 9.79
CA ARG A 34 -11.20 5.85 10.24
C ARG A 34 -11.16 5.96 11.75
N LYS A 35 -11.93 5.13 12.44
CA LYS A 35 -11.73 4.89 13.87
C LYS A 35 -10.30 4.39 14.01
N GLU A 36 -9.47 5.15 14.68
CA GLU A 36 -8.15 4.70 15.09
C GLU A 36 -8.31 3.37 15.82
N GLY A 37 -7.68 2.31 15.31
CA GLY A 37 -7.57 1.03 16.00
C GLY A 37 -8.13 -0.22 15.33
N SER A 38 -8.78 -0.14 14.15
CA SER A 38 -9.22 -1.36 13.47
C SER A 38 -8.85 -1.28 11.99
N ILE A 39 -7.73 -1.87 11.64
CA ILE A 39 -7.46 -2.27 10.26
C ILE A 39 -8.54 -3.32 9.95
N MET A 40 -9.52 -2.95 9.11
CA MET A 40 -10.51 -3.92 8.64
C MET A 40 -9.76 -4.98 7.83
N ASP A 41 -9.62 -6.16 8.40
CA ASP A 41 -9.13 -7.32 7.65
C ASP A 41 -10.16 -7.68 6.59
N VAL A 42 -9.86 -7.33 5.34
CA VAL A 42 -10.75 -7.59 4.19
C VAL A 42 -10.58 -9.00 3.64
N ARG A 43 -9.92 -9.88 4.39
CA ARG A 43 -9.76 -11.28 3.99
C ARG A 43 -11.07 -12.03 4.14
N MET A 44 -11.35 -12.89 3.17
CA MET A 44 -12.43 -13.85 3.26
C MET A 44 -12.06 -14.90 4.32
N GLN A 45 -12.87 -15.04 5.35
CA GLN A 45 -12.67 -16.04 6.42
C GLN A 45 -13.26 -17.40 6.05
N GLU A 46 -14.36 -17.38 5.31
CA GLU A 46 -15.06 -18.57 4.88
C GLU A 46 -15.49 -18.44 3.42
N HIS A 47 -15.20 -19.45 2.63
CA HIS A 47 -15.58 -19.47 1.21
C HIS A 47 -16.79 -20.39 1.04
N PRO A 48 -17.85 -19.97 0.30
CA PRO A 48 -19.11 -20.76 0.18
C PRO A 48 -18.92 -22.18 -0.37
N ILE A 49 -17.88 -22.42 -1.16
CA ILE A 49 -17.60 -23.73 -1.78
C ILE A 49 -16.43 -24.43 -1.10
N LEU A 50 -15.36 -23.68 -0.74
CA LEU A 50 -14.13 -24.26 -0.19
C LEU A 50 -14.14 -24.37 1.34
N GLY A 51 -15.15 -23.82 2.01
CA GLY A 51 -15.26 -23.80 3.47
C GLY A 51 -14.32 -22.81 4.13
N ALA A 52 -13.97 -23.06 5.38
CA ALA A 52 -13.09 -22.20 6.17
C ALA A 52 -11.69 -22.17 5.58
N MET A 53 -11.16 -20.96 5.42
CA MET A 53 -9.77 -20.76 4.97
C MET A 53 -8.81 -21.16 6.09
N GLY A 54 -8.01 -22.20 5.87
CA GLY A 54 -6.92 -22.60 6.76
C GLY A 54 -5.80 -21.55 6.74
N LEU A 55 -5.97 -20.48 7.51
CA LEU A 55 -4.98 -19.41 7.60
C LEU A 55 -3.76 -19.90 8.39
N SER A 56 -2.58 -19.61 7.85
CA SER A 56 -1.30 -19.90 8.48
C SER A 56 -1.09 -19.05 9.75
N LYS A 57 0.07 -19.18 10.38
CA LYS A 57 0.47 -18.39 11.56
C LYS A 57 0.51 -16.90 11.22
N LYS A 58 -0.04 -16.05 12.09
CA LYS A 58 0.12 -14.59 11.99
C LYS A 58 1.58 -14.20 12.24
N VAL A 59 2.10 -13.35 11.38
CA VAL A 59 3.46 -12.81 11.46
C VAL A 59 3.42 -11.29 11.33
N LYS A 60 4.37 -10.62 11.97
CA LYS A 60 4.55 -9.18 11.88
C LYS A 60 5.64 -8.86 10.87
N PHE A 61 5.42 -7.80 10.10
CA PHE A 61 6.38 -7.26 9.13
C PHE A 61 6.31 -5.74 9.12
N GLN A 62 7.29 -5.09 8.54
CA GLN A 62 7.34 -3.62 8.47
C GLN A 62 7.04 -3.14 7.05
N TYR A 63 6.15 -2.15 6.95
CA TYR A 63 5.87 -1.44 5.70
C TYR A 63 6.13 0.06 5.89
N ASN A 64 7.14 0.60 5.18
CA ASN A 64 7.58 1.99 5.28
C ASN A 64 7.79 2.45 6.75
N GLY A 65 8.31 1.56 7.61
CA GLY A 65 8.53 1.83 9.03
C GLY A 65 7.30 1.62 9.93
N THR A 66 6.14 1.26 9.38
CA THR A 66 4.93 0.92 10.14
C THR A 66 4.82 -0.60 10.27
N GLU A 67 4.59 -1.09 11.49
CA GLU A 67 4.35 -2.51 11.74
C GLU A 67 2.96 -2.91 11.25
N LEU A 68 2.89 -3.96 10.42
CA LEU A 68 1.67 -4.58 9.93
C LEU A 68 1.66 -6.07 10.25
N GLU A 69 0.46 -6.67 10.23
CA GLU A 69 0.27 -8.10 10.42
C GLU A 69 -0.17 -8.77 9.13
N GLY A 70 0.33 -9.97 8.90
CA GLY A 70 -0.06 -10.84 7.80
C GLY A 70 0.01 -12.30 8.21
N TYR A 71 -0.15 -13.20 7.25
CA TYR A 71 -0.03 -14.64 7.48
C TYR A 71 1.23 -15.17 6.81
N GLU A 72 1.95 -16.05 7.49
CA GLU A 72 3.17 -16.67 6.97
C GLU A 72 2.88 -17.42 5.69
N GLY A 73 3.68 -17.18 4.65
CA GLY A 73 3.54 -17.80 3.34
C GLY A 73 2.52 -17.15 2.40
N GLU A 74 1.67 -16.21 2.88
CA GLU A 74 0.82 -15.46 1.95
C GLU A 74 1.67 -14.51 1.07
N PRO A 75 1.24 -14.17 -0.15
CA PRO A 75 1.94 -13.16 -0.95
C PRO A 75 1.96 -11.81 -0.22
N ILE A 76 3.13 -11.15 -0.18
CA ILE A 76 3.31 -9.83 0.46
C ILE A 76 2.24 -8.84 -0.02
N ALA A 77 1.93 -8.85 -1.34
CA ALA A 77 0.92 -7.97 -1.93
C ALA A 77 -0.48 -8.18 -1.34
N MET A 78 -0.83 -9.40 -0.93
CA MET A 78 -2.12 -9.72 -0.32
C MET A 78 -2.17 -9.24 1.13
N ALA A 79 -1.08 -9.41 1.89
CA ALA A 79 -0.95 -8.85 3.24
C ALA A 79 -1.10 -7.33 3.24
N LEU A 80 -0.44 -6.64 2.31
CA LEU A 80 -0.54 -5.19 2.13
C LEU A 80 -1.95 -4.77 1.75
N LYS A 81 -2.60 -5.47 0.82
CA LYS A 81 -3.98 -5.19 0.40
C LYS A 81 -4.96 -5.35 1.56
N ALA A 82 -4.81 -6.39 2.38
CA ALA A 82 -5.61 -6.60 3.58
C ALA A 82 -5.43 -5.47 4.60
N ALA A 83 -4.23 -4.91 4.69
CA ALA A 83 -3.94 -3.72 5.50
C ALA A 83 -4.37 -2.38 4.83
N GLY A 84 -5.06 -2.42 3.68
CA GLY A 84 -5.53 -1.23 2.97
C GLY A 84 -4.49 -0.55 2.08
N VAL A 85 -3.31 -1.13 1.91
CA VAL A 85 -2.25 -0.59 1.04
C VAL A 85 -2.49 -1.04 -0.39
N MET A 86 -2.84 -0.10 -1.26
CA MET A 86 -3.13 -0.37 -2.68
C MET A 86 -1.99 0.05 -3.61
N VAL A 87 -1.15 0.97 -3.18
CA VAL A 87 -0.03 1.51 -3.98
C VAL A 87 1.26 0.83 -3.55
N HIS A 88 1.93 0.17 -4.48
CA HIS A 88 3.18 -0.56 -4.25
C HIS A 88 4.39 0.23 -4.75
N ARG A 89 4.25 0.93 -5.87
CA ARG A 89 5.29 1.77 -6.44
C ARG A 89 4.73 2.97 -7.20
N TYR A 90 5.61 3.88 -7.57
CA TYR A 90 5.34 4.98 -8.48
C TYR A 90 6.21 4.87 -9.74
N THR A 91 5.66 5.27 -10.88
CA THR A 91 6.43 5.33 -12.13
C THR A 91 7.45 6.46 -12.08
N GLN A 92 8.58 6.31 -12.77
CA GLN A 92 9.69 7.26 -12.70
C GLN A 92 9.36 8.60 -13.37
N LYS A 93 8.72 8.58 -14.53
CA LYS A 93 8.45 9.80 -15.32
C LYS A 93 7.19 10.51 -14.89
N GLU A 94 6.08 9.79 -14.81
CA GLU A 94 4.75 10.37 -14.60
C GLU A 94 4.29 10.30 -13.15
N HIS A 95 5.12 9.77 -12.25
CA HIS A 95 4.80 9.59 -10.82
C HIS A 95 3.44 8.92 -10.57
N GLN A 96 3.02 8.07 -11.52
CA GLN A 96 1.73 7.39 -11.42
C GLN A 96 1.79 6.24 -10.42
N PRO A 97 0.79 6.10 -9.54
CA PRO A 97 0.72 4.99 -8.60
C PRO A 97 0.48 3.67 -9.35
N ARG A 98 1.14 2.62 -8.92
CA ARG A 98 0.99 1.25 -9.41
C ARG A 98 0.80 0.30 -8.25
N GLY A 99 -0.08 -0.66 -8.43
CA GLY A 99 -0.39 -1.70 -7.45
C GLY A 99 -0.45 -3.08 -8.10
N ILE A 100 -1.29 -3.97 -7.57
CA ILE A 100 -1.48 -5.30 -8.13
C ILE A 100 -2.26 -5.20 -9.45
N PHE A 101 -1.70 -5.76 -10.52
CA PHE A 101 -2.38 -5.87 -11.82
C PHE A 101 -2.57 -7.33 -12.23
N CYS A 102 -1.50 -8.08 -12.52
CA CYS A 102 -1.63 -9.46 -12.99
C CYS A 102 -1.77 -10.50 -11.87
N ALA A 103 -1.26 -10.24 -10.68
CA ALA A 103 -1.21 -11.12 -9.50
C ALA A 103 -0.53 -12.50 -9.72
N ILE A 104 0.16 -12.71 -10.85
CA ILE A 104 0.80 -13.98 -11.26
C ILE A 104 2.31 -13.82 -11.55
N GLY A 105 2.92 -12.72 -11.16
CA GLY A 105 4.35 -12.48 -11.35
C GLY A 105 4.78 -12.12 -12.78
N ARG A 106 3.85 -11.83 -13.70
CA ARG A 106 4.17 -11.53 -15.11
C ARG A 106 4.49 -10.06 -15.37
N CYS A 107 3.77 -9.15 -14.75
CA CYS A 107 4.03 -7.71 -14.88
C CYS A 107 5.01 -7.20 -13.82
N THR A 108 5.30 -5.90 -13.86
CA THR A 108 6.17 -5.21 -12.90
C THR A 108 5.43 -4.17 -12.05
N ASP A 109 4.08 -4.22 -12.01
CA ASP A 109 3.29 -3.20 -11.35
C ASP A 109 3.34 -3.31 -9.81
N CYS A 110 3.43 -4.53 -9.28
CA CYS A 110 3.49 -4.77 -7.84
C CYS A 110 4.93 -4.86 -7.28
N VAL A 111 5.95 -4.38 -8.01
CA VAL A 111 7.32 -4.45 -7.50
C VAL A 111 7.54 -3.46 -6.37
N MET A 112 8.30 -3.90 -5.36
CA MET A 112 8.66 -3.13 -4.18
C MET A 112 10.09 -3.43 -3.77
N ILE A 113 10.60 -2.66 -2.81
CA ILE A 113 11.87 -2.96 -2.15
C ILE A 113 11.56 -3.87 -0.96
N VAL A 114 12.11 -5.08 -0.96
CA VAL A 114 11.94 -6.06 0.12
C VAL A 114 13.30 -6.41 0.69
N ASN A 115 13.49 -6.21 1.99
CA ASN A 115 14.76 -6.44 2.69
C ASN A 115 15.95 -5.76 1.97
N GLY A 116 15.75 -4.53 1.48
CA GLY A 116 16.75 -3.77 0.73
C GLY A 116 16.95 -4.20 -0.73
N LYS A 117 16.27 -5.25 -1.21
CA LYS A 117 16.32 -5.69 -2.60
C LYS A 117 15.22 -5.00 -3.40
N PRO A 118 15.54 -4.21 -4.45
CA PRO A 118 14.54 -3.58 -5.31
C PRO A 118 13.94 -4.56 -6.30
N ASN A 119 12.84 -4.16 -6.92
CA ASN A 119 12.15 -4.88 -8.00
C ASN A 119 11.65 -6.29 -7.62
N VAL A 120 11.37 -6.52 -6.34
CA VAL A 120 10.77 -7.78 -5.88
C VAL A 120 9.27 -7.77 -6.20
N ARG A 121 8.80 -8.80 -6.91
CA ARG A 121 7.38 -8.97 -7.27
C ARG A 121 6.59 -9.47 -6.06
N THR A 122 5.96 -8.57 -5.34
CA THR A 122 5.26 -8.87 -4.08
C THR A 122 4.04 -9.78 -4.24
N CYS A 123 3.48 -9.90 -5.45
CA CYS A 123 2.33 -10.78 -5.70
C CYS A 123 2.67 -12.28 -5.71
N VAL A 124 3.94 -12.65 -5.83
CA VAL A 124 4.42 -14.05 -5.82
C VAL A 124 5.48 -14.33 -4.77
N THR A 125 5.91 -13.31 -4.04
CA THR A 125 6.89 -13.46 -2.95
C THR A 125 6.15 -13.76 -1.66
N PRO A 126 6.44 -14.88 -0.98
CA PRO A 126 5.79 -15.21 0.30
C PRO A 126 6.24 -14.26 1.41
N LEU A 127 5.32 -14.00 2.32
CA LEU A 127 5.58 -13.19 3.52
C LEU A 127 6.25 -14.06 4.59
N GLU A 128 7.31 -13.53 5.18
CA GLU A 128 8.02 -14.10 6.33
C GLU A 128 8.04 -13.10 7.49
N ALA A 129 8.21 -13.59 8.70
CA ALA A 129 8.29 -12.75 9.89
C ALA A 129 9.48 -11.77 9.83
N GLY A 130 9.24 -10.52 10.22
CA GLY A 130 10.28 -9.49 10.32
C GLY A 130 10.73 -8.90 8.99
N MET A 131 10.08 -9.22 7.87
CA MET A 131 10.39 -8.61 6.57
C MET A 131 10.22 -7.10 6.60
N GLN A 132 11.10 -6.41 5.89
CA GLN A 132 11.01 -4.97 5.64
C GLN A 132 10.58 -4.73 4.19
N VAL A 133 9.41 -4.12 4.02
CA VAL A 133 8.82 -3.82 2.72
C VAL A 133 8.71 -2.30 2.57
N GLN A 134 9.16 -1.78 1.44
CA GLN A 134 9.14 -0.33 1.18
C GLN A 134 8.58 -0.05 -0.20
N THR A 135 7.81 1.03 -0.29
CA THR A 135 7.30 1.54 -1.56
C THR A 135 8.47 1.90 -2.48
N GLN A 136 8.40 1.45 -3.73
CA GLN A 136 9.45 1.67 -4.72
C GLN A 136 9.11 2.85 -5.63
N TYR A 137 10.14 3.61 -6.01
CA TYR A 137 10.07 4.69 -6.98
C TYR A 137 10.83 4.31 -8.25
N GLY A 138 10.12 4.19 -9.37
CA GLY A 138 10.71 3.73 -10.63
C GLY A 138 11.31 2.33 -10.52
N VAL A 139 12.58 2.21 -10.86
CA VAL A 139 13.40 0.99 -10.76
C VAL A 139 14.56 1.15 -9.76
N SER A 140 14.57 2.26 -9.03
CA SER A 140 15.62 2.60 -8.06
C SER A 140 15.57 1.67 -6.84
N ALA A 141 16.73 1.42 -6.23
CA ALA A 141 16.84 0.80 -4.92
C ALA A 141 16.54 1.76 -3.76
N GLU A 142 16.43 3.07 -4.04
CA GLU A 142 16.11 4.08 -3.05
C GLU A 142 14.63 4.01 -2.65
N PRO A 143 14.31 4.03 -1.35
CA PRO A 143 12.92 4.10 -0.92
C PRO A 143 12.29 5.44 -1.29
N PHE A 144 10.97 5.46 -1.50
CA PHE A 144 10.22 6.64 -1.94
C PHE A 144 10.44 7.88 -1.04
N SER A 145 10.61 7.68 0.25
CA SER A 145 10.84 8.77 1.21
C SER A 145 12.13 9.57 0.99
N LYS A 146 13.06 9.05 0.18
CA LYS A 146 14.33 9.71 -0.17
C LYS A 146 14.31 10.35 -1.56
N GLN A 147 13.21 10.26 -2.28
CA GLN A 147 13.08 10.90 -3.59
C GLN A 147 12.68 12.37 -3.40
N PRO A 148 13.25 13.30 -4.17
CA PRO A 148 12.96 14.74 -4.08
C PRO A 148 11.53 15.09 -4.50
#